data_c642c22641e1765d3a8632517236169a
#
_entry.id   c642c22641e1765d3a8632517236169a
#
_cell.length_a   1.000
_cell.length_b   1.000
_cell.length_c   1.000
_cell.angle_alpha   90.00
_cell.angle_beta   90.00
_cell.angle_gamma   90.00
#
_symmetry.space_group_name_H-M   'P 1'
#
loop_
_entity.id
_entity.type
_entity.pdbx_description
1 polymer ?
#
loop_
_entity_poly.entity_id
_entity_poly.type
_entity_poly.pdbx_seq_one_letter_code
_entity_poly.pdbx_strand_id
1 'polypeptide(L)'
;GIQPIGFCPIGSPCRPDRDHAPTDRSELEDPVMQEIARRHHVHPATICVKWAAQNGQIPIPLSLTPKNYCANLRSVVEDPLTPEEMQQIRALDCNMRLVKGHVFLWQGAADWYNLWDQNGDIDRTGWER
;
A
#
# COMPACT_ATOMS: atom_id res chain seq x y z
N GLY A 1 -23.25 -3.41 3.15
CA GLY A 1 -21.86 -3.50 3.61
C GLY A 1 -20.99 -2.45 2.94
N ILE A 2 -19.82 -2.19 3.52
CA ILE A 2 -18.80 -1.29 2.94
C ILE A 2 -17.72 -2.17 2.30
N GLN A 3 -17.36 -1.87 1.05
CA GLN A 3 -16.27 -2.53 0.36
C GLN A 3 -15.00 -1.68 0.49
N PRO A 4 -13.95 -2.13 1.22
CA PRO A 4 -12.71 -1.39 1.35
C PRO A 4 -11.89 -1.45 0.05
N ILE A 5 -11.24 -0.32 -0.28
CA ILE A 5 -10.30 -0.22 -1.39
C ILE A 5 -8.92 0.06 -0.81
N GLY A 6 -7.95 -0.79 -1.13
CA GLY A 6 -6.57 -0.69 -0.63
C GLY A 6 -5.69 0.16 -1.54
N PHE A 7 -5.44 1.41 -1.13
CA PHE A 7 -4.49 2.31 -1.79
C PHE A 7 -3.05 1.92 -1.43
N CYS A 8 -2.15 1.96 -2.42
CA CYS A 8 -0.73 1.61 -2.27
C CYS A 8 -0.50 0.26 -1.55
N PRO A 9 -1.06 -0.86 -2.04
CA PRO A 9 -1.05 -2.16 -1.35
C PRO A 9 0.35 -2.77 -1.19
N ILE A 10 1.38 -2.16 -1.76
CA ILE A 10 2.79 -2.58 -1.70
C ILE A 10 3.68 -1.46 -1.13
N GLY A 11 3.15 -0.64 -0.20
CA GLY A 11 3.88 0.36 0.56
C GLY A 11 4.51 1.52 -0.23
N SER A 12 4.35 1.54 -1.56
CA SER A 12 4.88 2.60 -2.44
C SER A 12 6.36 2.95 -2.17
N PRO A 13 7.31 2.11 -2.56
CA PRO A 13 8.75 2.35 -2.31
C PRO A 13 9.27 3.65 -2.96
N CYS A 14 8.58 4.16 -4.00
CA CYS A 14 8.90 5.41 -4.69
C CYS A 14 8.14 6.63 -4.13
N ARG A 15 7.61 6.55 -2.91
CA ARG A 15 6.95 7.70 -2.28
C ARG A 15 7.94 8.85 -2.02
N PRO A 16 7.48 10.11 -1.90
CA PRO A 16 8.35 11.26 -1.64
C PRO A 16 9.12 11.12 -0.32
N ASP A 17 10.31 11.72 -0.25
CA ASP A 17 11.20 11.68 0.93
C ASP A 17 10.50 12.12 2.23
N ARG A 18 9.58 13.09 2.15
CA ARG A 18 8.79 13.54 3.30
C ARG A 18 7.86 12.47 3.91
N ASP A 19 7.57 11.40 3.15
CA ASP A 19 6.80 10.25 3.62
C ASP A 19 7.69 9.13 4.17
N HIS A 20 9.02 9.25 4.04
CA HIS A 20 9.97 8.30 4.59
C HIS A 20 10.36 8.65 6.03
N ALA A 21 10.51 7.63 6.84
CA ALA A 21 11.10 7.73 8.17
C ALA A 21 12.26 6.74 8.29
N PRO A 22 13.29 7.03 9.11
CA PRO A 22 14.41 6.11 9.33
C PRO A 22 13.99 4.75 9.91
N THR A 23 12.81 4.69 10.51
CA THR A 23 12.24 3.48 11.11
C THR A 23 11.34 2.69 10.17
N ASP A 24 11.09 3.19 8.95
CA ASP A 24 10.25 2.49 7.98
C ASP A 24 10.89 1.15 7.61
N ARG A 25 10.06 0.13 7.54
CA ARG A 25 10.45 -1.22 7.10
C ARG A 25 9.65 -1.54 5.85
N SER A 26 10.36 -1.99 4.82
CA SER A 26 9.71 -2.45 3.59
C SER A 26 9.14 -3.85 3.82
N GLU A 27 7.85 -4.01 3.60
CA GLU A 27 7.21 -5.33 3.60
C GLU A 27 7.78 -6.25 2.53
N LEU A 28 8.36 -5.68 1.46
CA LEU A 28 8.99 -6.45 0.39
C LEU A 28 10.32 -7.10 0.82
N GLU A 29 10.96 -6.55 1.85
CA GLU A 29 12.24 -7.02 2.40
C GLU A 29 12.04 -7.90 3.65
N ASP A 30 10.83 -8.04 4.14
CA ASP A 30 10.55 -8.87 5.30
C ASP A 30 10.82 -10.34 4.99
N PRO A 31 11.59 -11.05 5.84
CA PRO A 31 11.96 -12.46 5.61
C PRO A 31 10.76 -13.40 5.46
N VAL A 32 9.67 -13.16 6.19
CA VAL A 32 8.45 -13.97 6.10
C VAL A 32 7.80 -13.77 4.74
N MET A 33 7.68 -12.52 4.29
CA MET A 33 7.13 -12.17 2.98
C MET A 33 7.96 -12.77 1.85
N GLN A 34 9.28 -12.72 1.95
CA GLN A 34 10.19 -13.30 0.95
C GLN A 34 10.09 -14.83 0.91
N GLU A 35 9.98 -15.49 2.06
CA GLU A 35 9.84 -16.96 2.12
C GLU A 35 8.50 -17.43 1.55
N ILE A 36 7.39 -16.74 1.87
CA ILE A 36 6.09 -17.03 1.27
C ILE A 36 6.15 -16.83 -0.25
N ALA A 37 6.71 -15.71 -0.72
CA ALA A 37 6.85 -15.41 -2.14
C ALA A 37 7.68 -16.48 -2.87
N ARG A 38 8.74 -16.98 -2.25
CA ARG A 38 9.58 -18.06 -2.79
C ARG A 38 8.79 -19.36 -2.96
N ARG A 39 7.95 -19.72 -1.97
CA ARG A 39 7.09 -20.93 -2.02
C ARG A 39 6.07 -20.86 -3.15
N HIS A 40 5.49 -19.68 -3.35
CA HIS A 40 4.51 -19.40 -4.41
C HIS A 40 5.17 -19.07 -5.77
N HIS A 41 6.51 -19.05 -5.86
CA HIS A 41 7.26 -18.70 -7.07
C HIS A 41 6.89 -17.32 -7.66
N VAL A 42 6.60 -16.35 -6.80
CA VAL A 42 6.21 -15.00 -7.19
C VAL A 42 7.07 -13.94 -6.50
N HIS A 43 6.93 -12.69 -6.92
CA HIS A 43 7.57 -11.56 -6.24
C HIS A 43 6.80 -11.21 -4.93
N PRO A 44 7.46 -10.73 -3.85
CA PRO A 44 6.80 -10.33 -2.60
C PRO A 44 5.65 -9.33 -2.79
N ALA A 45 5.75 -8.41 -3.75
CA ALA A 45 4.66 -7.49 -4.10
C ALA A 45 3.37 -8.23 -4.50
N THR A 46 3.47 -9.39 -5.15
CA THR A 46 2.33 -10.22 -5.49
C THR A 46 1.66 -10.81 -4.25
N ILE A 47 2.45 -11.16 -3.23
CA ILE A 47 1.93 -11.62 -1.93
C ILE A 47 1.13 -10.52 -1.23
N CYS A 48 1.59 -9.26 -1.26
CA CYS A 48 0.84 -8.13 -0.72
C CYS A 48 -0.53 -8.00 -1.39
N VAL A 49 -0.60 -8.11 -2.71
CA VAL A 49 -1.86 -8.04 -3.47
C VAL A 49 -2.78 -9.21 -3.15
N LYS A 50 -2.25 -10.45 -3.11
CA LYS A 50 -2.99 -11.66 -2.69
C LYS A 50 -3.59 -11.48 -1.30
N TRP A 51 -2.78 -11.08 -0.33
CA TRP A 51 -3.18 -10.90 1.05
C TRP A 51 -4.30 -9.87 1.19
N ALA A 52 -4.18 -8.71 0.54
CA ALA A 52 -5.21 -7.68 0.55
C ALA A 52 -6.53 -8.18 -0.05
N ALA A 53 -6.49 -8.87 -1.20
CA ALA A 53 -7.67 -9.42 -1.85
C ALA A 53 -8.34 -10.50 -0.99
N GLN A 54 -7.56 -11.41 -0.39
CA GLN A 54 -8.09 -12.47 0.49
C GLN A 54 -8.64 -11.94 1.83
N ASN A 55 -8.25 -10.73 2.26
CA ASN A 55 -8.89 -10.00 3.36
C ASN A 55 -10.14 -9.22 2.94
N GLY A 56 -10.63 -9.41 1.72
CA GLY A 56 -11.85 -8.76 1.23
C GLY A 56 -11.68 -7.31 0.80
N GLN A 57 -10.45 -6.86 0.56
CA GLN A 57 -10.16 -5.54 0.01
C GLN A 57 -10.09 -5.61 -1.53
N ILE A 58 -10.28 -4.48 -2.18
CA ILE A 58 -9.92 -4.28 -3.60
C ILE A 58 -8.57 -3.56 -3.63
N PRO A 59 -7.43 -4.26 -3.80
CA PRO A 59 -6.14 -3.61 -3.91
C PRO A 59 -6.01 -2.89 -5.25
N ILE A 60 -5.42 -1.68 -5.24
CA ILE A 60 -5.17 -0.88 -6.45
C ILE A 60 -3.65 -0.68 -6.67
N PRO A 61 -2.90 -1.73 -7.02
CA PRO A 61 -1.50 -1.61 -7.36
C PRO A 61 -1.32 -0.89 -8.70
N LEU A 62 -0.32 -0.01 -8.78
CA LEU A 62 0.07 0.64 -10.02
C LEU A 62 1.28 -0.07 -10.63
N SER A 63 1.22 -0.40 -11.93
CA SER A 63 2.39 -0.76 -12.72
C SER A 63 2.17 -0.47 -14.20
N LEU A 64 3.21 0.04 -14.87
CA LEU A 64 3.25 0.24 -16.30
C LEU A 64 3.91 -0.94 -17.03
N THR A 65 4.47 -1.90 -16.29
CA THR A 65 5.15 -3.07 -16.87
C THR A 65 4.16 -4.22 -17.04
N PRO A 66 3.97 -4.75 -18.28
CA PRO A 66 3.02 -5.83 -18.56
C PRO A 66 3.18 -7.04 -17.65
N LYS A 67 4.40 -7.47 -17.39
CA LYS A 67 4.71 -8.59 -16.48
C LYS A 67 4.10 -8.36 -15.08
N ASN A 68 4.21 -7.14 -14.55
CA ASN A 68 3.76 -6.83 -13.19
C ASN A 68 2.24 -6.73 -13.09
N TYR A 69 1.56 -6.01 -14.00
CA TYR A 69 0.10 -5.91 -13.92
C TYR A 69 -0.58 -7.24 -14.26
N CYS A 70 0.00 -8.08 -15.13
CA CYS A 70 -0.49 -9.44 -15.33
C CYS A 70 -0.32 -10.29 -14.07
N ALA A 71 0.82 -10.19 -13.38
CA ALA A 71 1.03 -10.88 -12.11
C ALA A 71 0.04 -10.42 -11.04
N ASN A 72 -0.24 -9.11 -10.95
CA ASN A 72 -1.23 -8.56 -10.02
C ASN A 72 -2.64 -9.11 -10.31
N LEU A 73 -3.06 -9.19 -11.57
CA LEU A 73 -4.36 -9.77 -11.94
C LEU A 73 -4.45 -11.25 -11.60
N ARG A 74 -3.42 -12.04 -11.93
CA ARG A 74 -3.38 -13.47 -11.61
C ARG A 74 -3.39 -13.73 -10.12
N SER A 75 -2.75 -12.85 -9.34
CA SER A 75 -2.64 -13.01 -7.89
C SER A 75 -3.96 -13.15 -7.15
N VAL A 76 -5.03 -12.60 -7.69
CA VAL A 76 -6.37 -12.64 -7.04
C VAL A 76 -7.19 -13.87 -7.42
N VAL A 77 -6.78 -14.63 -8.44
CA VAL A 77 -7.53 -15.80 -8.95
C VAL A 77 -6.75 -17.09 -8.93
N GLU A 78 -5.42 -17.03 -8.86
CA GLU A 78 -4.54 -18.19 -8.91
C GLU A 78 -3.80 -18.38 -7.58
N ASP A 79 -3.59 -19.65 -7.19
CA ASP A 79 -2.70 -20.04 -6.10
C ASP A 79 -2.89 -19.21 -4.81
N PRO A 80 -4.04 -19.33 -4.11
CA PRO A 80 -4.33 -18.53 -2.92
C PRO A 80 -3.36 -18.81 -1.78
N LEU A 81 -3.11 -17.82 -0.93
CA LEU A 81 -2.37 -17.99 0.32
C LEU A 81 -3.12 -18.93 1.24
N THR A 82 -2.42 -19.81 1.93
CA THR A 82 -3.00 -20.70 2.94
C THR A 82 -3.43 -19.90 4.17
N PRO A 83 -4.32 -20.46 5.02
CA PRO A 83 -4.70 -19.83 6.29
C PRO A 83 -3.51 -19.53 7.19
N GLU A 84 -2.50 -20.41 7.20
CA GLU A 84 -1.26 -20.26 7.97
C GLU A 84 -0.43 -19.09 7.46
N GLU A 85 -0.30 -18.94 6.14
CA GLU A 85 0.41 -17.81 5.51
C GLU A 85 -0.32 -16.49 5.76
N MET A 86 -1.64 -16.48 5.65
CA MET A 86 -2.46 -15.32 6.00
C MET A 86 -2.24 -14.89 7.45
N GLN A 87 -2.09 -15.85 8.37
CA GLN A 87 -1.80 -15.58 9.77
C GLN A 87 -0.36 -15.09 9.98
N GLN A 88 0.62 -15.70 9.31
CA GLN A 88 2.02 -15.28 9.36
C GLN A 88 2.18 -13.82 8.92
N ILE A 89 1.53 -13.43 7.81
CA ILE A 89 1.55 -12.05 7.33
C ILE A 89 0.86 -11.10 8.33
N ARG A 90 -0.27 -11.51 8.89
CA ARG A 90 -0.98 -10.72 9.92
C ARG A 90 -0.13 -10.48 11.16
N ALA A 91 0.72 -11.44 11.54
CA ALA A 91 1.62 -11.31 12.68
C ALA A 91 2.77 -10.31 12.46
N LEU A 92 2.99 -9.85 11.22
CA LEU A 92 3.98 -8.80 10.91
C LEU A 92 3.48 -7.40 11.26
N ASP A 93 2.22 -7.24 11.68
CA ASP A 93 1.68 -5.95 12.06
C ASP A 93 2.48 -5.33 13.21
N CYS A 94 3.07 -4.18 12.94
CA CYS A 94 3.85 -3.39 13.88
C CYS A 94 3.24 -2.00 14.11
N ASN A 95 1.95 -1.83 13.77
CA ASN A 95 1.24 -0.55 13.87
C ASN A 95 1.95 0.60 13.12
N MET A 96 2.56 0.28 11.99
CA MET A 96 3.30 1.22 11.15
C MET A 96 2.58 1.43 9.82
N ARG A 97 2.34 2.70 9.46
CA ARG A 97 1.81 3.08 8.17
C ARG A 97 2.93 3.66 7.30
N LEU A 98 3.24 3.00 6.19
CA LEU A 98 4.27 3.48 5.25
C LEU A 98 3.80 4.71 4.47
N VAL A 99 2.60 4.67 3.90
CA VAL A 99 2.03 5.82 3.18
C VAL A 99 1.20 6.63 4.16
N LYS A 100 1.82 7.69 4.69
CA LYS A 100 1.22 8.52 5.76
C LYS A 100 0.28 9.61 5.21
N GLY A 101 0.33 9.86 3.88
CA GLY A 101 -0.50 10.84 3.20
C GLY A 101 0.13 12.24 3.12
N HIS A 102 1.33 12.45 3.63
CA HIS A 102 2.04 13.73 3.53
C HIS A 102 2.24 14.17 2.07
N VAL A 103 2.20 13.23 1.12
CA VAL A 103 2.25 13.51 -0.32
C VAL A 103 1.11 14.44 -0.78
N PHE A 104 -0.02 14.43 -0.07
CA PHE A 104 -1.19 15.26 -0.38
C PHE A 104 -1.14 16.65 0.27
N LEU A 105 -0.15 16.93 1.12
CA LEU A 105 0.02 18.24 1.71
C LEU A 105 0.64 19.19 0.67
N TRP A 106 0.06 20.39 0.52
CA TRP A 106 0.61 21.43 -0.36
C TRP A 106 1.79 22.16 0.30
N GLN A 107 2.46 23.00 -0.47
CA GLN A 107 3.56 23.79 0.05
C GLN A 107 3.07 24.75 1.14
N GLY A 108 3.67 24.69 2.32
CA GLY A 108 3.28 25.48 3.49
C GLY A 108 2.31 24.79 4.43
N ALA A 109 1.69 23.66 4.04
CA ALA A 109 0.90 22.86 4.96
C ALA A 109 1.82 22.14 5.97
N ALA A 110 1.49 22.26 7.26
CA ALA A 110 2.31 21.73 8.35
C ALA A 110 1.94 20.29 8.73
N ASP A 111 0.65 19.95 8.69
CA ASP A 111 0.15 18.69 9.20
C ASP A 111 -1.19 18.26 8.57
N TRP A 112 -1.78 17.22 9.14
CA TRP A 112 -3.06 16.62 8.72
C TRP A 112 -4.26 17.55 8.84
N TYR A 113 -4.27 18.49 9.79
CA TYR A 113 -5.36 19.42 9.96
C TYR A 113 -5.50 20.34 8.75
N ASN A 114 -4.36 20.72 8.17
CA ASN A 114 -4.35 21.48 6.91
C ASN A 114 -5.00 20.68 5.77
N LEU A 115 -4.71 19.36 5.67
CA LEU A 115 -5.27 18.51 4.61
C LEU A 115 -6.81 18.50 4.61
N TRP A 116 -7.41 18.60 5.79
CA TRP A 116 -8.88 18.61 5.95
C TRP A 116 -9.49 20.01 5.87
N ASP A 117 -8.67 21.04 5.65
CA ASP A 117 -9.10 22.45 5.57
C ASP A 117 -9.98 22.89 6.75
N GLN A 118 -9.66 22.39 7.93
CA GLN A 118 -10.47 22.66 9.14
C GLN A 118 -10.58 24.14 9.49
N ASN A 119 -9.58 24.94 9.11
CA ASN A 119 -9.53 26.37 9.35
C ASN A 119 -9.90 27.20 8.10
N GLY A 120 -10.14 26.57 6.96
CA GLY A 120 -10.38 27.25 5.69
C GLY A 120 -9.13 27.88 5.08
N ASP A 121 -7.95 27.31 5.37
CA ASP A 121 -6.64 27.84 4.95
C ASP A 121 -6.22 27.39 3.54
N ILE A 122 -6.99 26.51 2.89
CA ILE A 122 -6.68 26.06 1.53
C ILE A 122 -6.87 27.20 0.56
N ASP A 123 -5.77 27.62 -0.09
CA ASP A 123 -5.83 28.57 -1.19
C ASP A 123 -6.55 27.91 -2.39
N ARG A 124 -7.75 28.37 -2.66
CA ARG A 124 -8.61 27.91 -3.76
C ARG A 124 -8.49 28.77 -5.01
N THR A 125 -7.56 29.73 -5.02
CA THR A 125 -7.31 30.56 -6.21
C THR A 125 -6.91 29.67 -7.37
N GLY A 126 -7.65 29.72 -8.48
CA GLY A 126 -7.42 28.92 -9.67
C GLY A 126 -8.23 27.61 -9.78
N TRP A 127 -9.09 27.30 -8.81
CA TRP A 127 -10.01 26.14 -8.90
C TRP A 127 -11.30 26.49 -9.66
N GLU A 128 -11.56 27.75 -9.88
CA GLU A 128 -12.67 28.24 -10.71
C GLU A 128 -12.28 28.11 -12.19
N ARG A 129 -12.54 26.96 -12.79
CA ARG A 129 -12.47 26.75 -14.23
C ARG A 129 -13.76 26.10 -14.72
#